data_b2cb35fa94dc8be46a1bba302e18bf45
#
_entry.id   b2cb35fa94dc8be46a1bba302e18bf45
#
_cell.length_a   1.000
_cell.length_b   1.000
_cell.length_c   1.000
_cell.angle_alpha   90.00
_cell.angle_beta   90.00
_cell.angle_gamma   90.00
#
_symmetry.space_group_name_H-M   'P 1'
#
loop_
_entity.id
_entity.type
_entity.pdbx_description
1 polymer ?
#
loop_
_entity_poly.entity_id
_entity_poly.type
_entity_poly.pdbx_seq_one_letter_code
_entity_poly.pdbx_strand_id
1 'polypeptide(L)'
;MMQTNLQLDLAFNYLENTGTNIFLTGKAGTGKTTFLKKLKETSPKRMIVVAPTGVAAINAGGVTIHSFFQLPFGPYIPGSEMASGQNKSYSHKFSRDKINIIRSMDLLVIDEVSMVRADLLDAISDMLRRYRDRNKPFGGVQLLLIGDLQQLAPVAKEDEWNLLREHYASPFFFDSKALSESDYLCIELTQVYRQADDTFVRLLNNIRENRFDENTLHTLNQRYIPNFKPNDKAGYITLTTHNYQAQQINNRKLQELPGPAYTYKAEIKDDFPAYSYPTDEVLELKQDAQVMFVKNDSSGERRYYNGKIGRIVFISPSKIIVSDELGNDITVDRETWTNVKYTIDENTKDITETIAGSFSQYLSLIHI
;
A
#
# COMPACT_ATOMS: atom_id res chain seq x y z
N MET A 1 -7.98 23.26 17.49
CA MET A 1 -6.51 23.15 17.53
C MET A 1 -6.16 21.70 17.25
N MET A 2 -5.44 21.41 16.15
CA MET A 2 -4.91 20.06 15.94
C MET A 2 -3.93 19.78 17.07
N GLN A 3 -4.16 18.75 17.87
CA GLN A 3 -3.18 18.28 18.84
C GLN A 3 -1.88 17.97 18.07
N THR A 4 -0.81 18.67 18.40
CA THR A 4 0.53 18.40 17.88
C THR A 4 0.95 16.99 18.30
N ASN A 5 1.21 16.12 17.35
CA ASN A 5 1.73 14.78 17.64
C ASN A 5 3.27 14.88 17.69
N LEU A 6 3.81 14.88 18.90
CA LEU A 6 5.24 15.02 19.13
C LEU A 6 6.09 13.99 18.37
N GLN A 7 5.58 12.77 18.21
CA GLN A 7 6.28 11.69 17.49
C GLN A 7 6.35 11.96 15.98
N LEU A 8 5.27 12.53 15.39
CA LEU A 8 5.28 12.92 13.97
C LEU A 8 6.19 14.13 13.74
N ASP A 9 6.19 15.10 14.65
CA ASP A 9 7.07 16.26 14.57
C ASP A 9 8.54 15.85 14.75
N LEU A 10 8.82 14.89 15.63
CA LEU A 10 10.15 14.32 15.80
C LEU A 10 10.63 13.61 14.52
N ALA A 11 9.78 12.76 13.93
CA ALA A 11 10.09 12.06 12.68
C ALA A 11 10.39 13.06 11.55
N PHE A 12 9.55 14.10 11.43
CA PHE A 12 9.74 15.15 10.43
C PHE A 12 11.09 15.87 10.62
N ASN A 13 11.41 16.27 11.86
CA ASN A 13 12.65 16.96 12.17
C ASN A 13 13.89 16.13 11.86
N TYR A 14 13.89 14.83 12.18
CA TYR A 14 15.00 13.95 11.81
C TYR A 14 15.14 13.79 10.30
N LEU A 15 14.02 13.66 9.58
CA LEU A 15 14.05 13.52 8.12
C LEU A 15 14.59 14.78 7.46
N GLU A 16 14.21 15.97 7.91
CA GLU A 16 14.60 17.22 7.27
C GLU A 16 16.02 17.65 7.64
N ASN A 17 16.41 17.48 8.91
CA ASN A 17 17.63 18.10 9.44
C ASN A 17 18.79 17.12 9.62
N THR A 18 18.60 15.84 9.32
CA THR A 18 19.65 14.81 9.47
C THR A 18 19.67 13.86 8.29
N GLY A 19 20.68 12.97 8.24
CA GLY A 19 20.74 11.83 7.34
C GLY A 19 20.29 10.51 7.98
N THR A 20 19.71 10.55 9.19
CA THR A 20 19.34 9.36 9.94
C THR A 20 18.17 8.63 9.27
N ASN A 21 18.32 7.33 9.08
CA ASN A 21 17.23 6.48 8.60
C ASN A 21 16.16 6.35 9.68
N ILE A 22 14.90 6.25 9.28
CA ILE A 22 13.76 6.14 10.20
C ILE A 22 12.90 4.94 9.83
N PHE A 23 12.57 4.13 10.83
CA PHE A 23 11.44 3.21 10.78
C PHE A 23 10.27 3.84 11.56
N LEU A 24 9.28 4.33 10.82
CA LEU A 24 8.06 4.91 11.36
C LEU A 24 6.99 3.82 11.43
N THR A 25 6.72 3.37 12.64
CA THR A 25 5.73 2.33 12.90
C THR A 25 4.56 2.85 13.73
N GLY A 26 3.59 2.00 13.95
CA GLY A 26 2.42 2.32 14.78
C GLY A 26 1.17 1.61 14.28
N LYS A 27 0.17 1.56 15.14
CA LYS A 27 -1.11 0.89 14.90
C LYS A 27 -1.85 1.42 13.68
N ALA A 28 -2.82 0.66 13.17
CA ALA A 28 -3.71 1.17 12.12
C ALA A 28 -4.41 2.46 12.61
N GLY A 29 -4.48 3.47 11.74
CA GLY A 29 -5.13 4.74 12.08
C GLY A 29 -4.32 5.72 12.93
N THR A 30 -3.02 5.51 13.11
CA THR A 30 -2.12 6.44 13.83
C THR A 30 -1.59 7.60 12.98
N GLY A 31 -2.00 7.70 11.71
CA GLY A 31 -1.66 8.85 10.88
C GLY A 31 -0.43 8.68 9.98
N LYS A 32 0.14 7.48 9.83
CA LYS A 32 1.30 7.20 8.96
C LYS A 32 1.13 7.73 7.53
N THR A 33 0.02 7.39 6.88
CA THR A 33 -0.28 7.84 5.51
C THR A 33 -0.48 9.35 5.41
N THR A 34 -1.10 9.96 6.43
CA THR A 34 -1.28 11.42 6.52
C THR A 34 0.07 12.12 6.68
N PHE A 35 0.96 11.54 7.48
CA PHE A 35 2.33 12.02 7.62
C PHE A 35 3.09 12.01 6.30
N LEU A 36 3.02 10.88 5.56
CA LEU A 36 3.67 10.78 4.26
C LEU A 36 3.16 11.82 3.27
N LYS A 37 1.85 12.04 3.22
CA LYS A 37 1.28 13.10 2.36
C LYS A 37 1.80 14.48 2.72
N LYS A 38 1.80 14.83 4.03
CA LYS A 38 2.34 16.10 4.50
C LYS A 38 3.83 16.24 4.18
N LEU A 39 4.61 15.18 4.37
CA LEU A 39 6.04 15.16 4.06
C LEU A 39 6.28 15.44 2.57
N LYS A 40 5.52 14.81 1.67
CA LYS A 40 5.60 15.05 0.21
C LYS A 40 5.29 16.51 -0.17
N GLU A 41 4.35 17.15 0.54
CA GLU A 41 3.93 18.53 0.27
C GLU A 41 4.91 19.57 0.80
N THR A 42 5.65 19.25 1.86
CA THR A 42 6.41 20.27 2.62
C THR A 42 7.92 20.07 2.59
N SER A 43 8.40 18.86 2.32
CA SER A 43 9.84 18.57 2.29
C SER A 43 10.49 19.05 0.99
N PRO A 44 11.65 19.76 1.07
CA PRO A 44 12.42 20.12 -0.10
C PRO A 44 13.28 18.97 -0.63
N LYS A 45 13.32 17.81 0.03
CA LYS A 45 14.13 16.65 -0.37
C LYS A 45 13.59 16.01 -1.65
N ARG A 46 14.48 15.65 -2.56
CA ARG A 46 14.15 14.84 -3.75
C ARG A 46 13.80 13.44 -3.30
N MET A 47 12.51 13.19 -3.22
CA MET A 47 11.91 12.02 -2.59
C MET A 47 11.40 11.03 -3.64
N ILE A 48 11.67 9.76 -3.43
CA ILE A 48 11.07 8.67 -4.18
C ILE A 48 10.24 7.84 -3.18
N VAL A 49 8.98 7.60 -3.52
CA VAL A 49 8.07 6.78 -2.73
C VAL A 49 7.83 5.46 -3.44
N VAL A 50 8.09 4.36 -2.76
CA VAL A 50 7.84 3.02 -3.28
C VAL A 50 7.04 2.18 -2.29
N ALA A 51 6.36 1.15 -2.80
CA ALA A 51 5.63 0.19 -1.97
C ALA A 51 5.68 -1.22 -2.58
N PRO A 52 5.45 -2.30 -1.80
CA PRO A 52 5.52 -3.67 -2.29
C PRO A 52 4.41 -4.05 -3.26
N THR A 53 3.23 -3.43 -3.17
CA THR A 53 2.08 -3.74 -4.01
C THR A 53 1.60 -2.53 -4.81
N GLY A 54 0.91 -2.77 -5.93
CA GLY A 54 0.35 -1.69 -6.75
C GLY A 54 -0.63 -0.81 -5.99
N VAL A 55 -1.52 -1.41 -5.21
CA VAL A 55 -2.51 -0.67 -4.40
C VAL A 55 -1.83 0.19 -3.34
N ALA A 56 -0.84 -0.34 -2.62
CA ALA A 56 -0.10 0.42 -1.63
C ALA A 56 0.67 1.58 -2.30
N ALA A 57 1.31 1.34 -3.45
CA ALA A 57 2.02 2.36 -4.21
C ALA A 57 1.10 3.52 -4.63
N ILE A 58 -0.08 3.21 -5.16
CA ILE A 58 -1.08 4.22 -5.54
C ILE A 58 -1.54 5.02 -4.31
N ASN A 59 -1.83 4.35 -3.20
CA ASN A 59 -2.27 5.01 -1.97
C ASN A 59 -1.20 5.93 -1.38
N ALA A 60 0.07 5.54 -1.49
CA ALA A 60 1.22 6.34 -1.08
C ALA A 60 1.56 7.46 -2.07
N GLY A 61 0.95 7.47 -3.26
CA GLY A 61 1.30 8.37 -4.36
C GLY A 61 2.71 8.10 -4.88
N GLY A 62 3.05 6.83 -5.07
CA GLY A 62 4.36 6.38 -5.54
C GLY A 62 4.25 5.26 -6.57
N VAL A 63 5.28 4.44 -6.69
CA VAL A 63 5.37 3.32 -7.62
C VAL A 63 5.73 2.03 -6.88
N THR A 64 5.57 0.86 -7.53
CA THR A 64 6.00 -0.39 -6.89
C THR A 64 7.52 -0.51 -6.88
N ILE A 65 8.06 -1.19 -5.85
CA ILE A 65 9.49 -1.49 -5.71
C ILE A 65 10.02 -2.14 -6.99
N HIS A 66 9.35 -3.19 -7.45
CA HIS A 66 9.77 -3.93 -8.64
C HIS A 66 9.80 -3.07 -9.91
N SER A 67 8.81 -2.19 -10.08
CA SER A 67 8.78 -1.27 -11.22
C SER A 67 9.88 -0.22 -11.14
N PHE A 68 10.07 0.40 -9.95
CA PHE A 68 11.07 1.45 -9.80
C PHE A 68 12.49 0.92 -9.98
N PHE A 69 12.83 -0.16 -9.32
CA PHE A 69 14.19 -0.73 -9.35
C PHE A 69 14.39 -1.76 -10.48
N GLN A 70 13.35 -2.04 -11.28
CA GLN A 70 13.35 -3.06 -12.35
C GLN A 70 13.85 -4.42 -11.84
N LEU A 71 13.43 -4.78 -10.62
CA LEU A 71 13.79 -6.04 -10.00
C LEU A 71 12.90 -7.16 -10.53
N PRO A 72 13.46 -8.35 -10.79
CA PRO A 72 12.67 -9.51 -11.16
C PRO A 72 11.81 -9.97 -9.97
N PHE A 73 10.75 -10.71 -10.28
CA PHE A 73 10.01 -11.43 -9.25
C PHE A 73 10.82 -12.68 -8.84
N GLY A 74 10.74 -13.04 -7.57
CA GLY A 74 11.43 -14.19 -7.00
C GLY A 74 12.47 -13.80 -5.94
N PRO A 75 13.21 -14.79 -5.40
CA PRO A 75 14.19 -14.57 -4.36
C PRO A 75 15.46 -13.89 -4.90
N TYR A 76 15.97 -12.93 -4.15
CA TYR A 76 17.26 -12.31 -4.41
C TYR A 76 18.31 -12.95 -3.52
N ILE A 77 19.26 -13.67 -4.13
CA ILE A 77 20.35 -14.34 -3.41
C ILE A 77 21.61 -13.49 -3.48
N PRO A 78 22.14 -13.02 -2.35
CA PRO A 78 23.39 -12.26 -2.33
C PRO A 78 24.55 -13.05 -2.93
N GLY A 79 25.35 -12.42 -3.81
CA GLY A 79 26.49 -13.07 -4.47
C GLY A 79 26.12 -13.93 -5.69
N SER A 80 24.85 -14.08 -6.04
CA SER A 80 24.43 -14.75 -7.27
C SER A 80 24.78 -13.95 -8.53
N GLU A 81 24.66 -14.58 -9.71
CA GLU A 81 24.83 -13.86 -10.99
C GLU A 81 23.86 -12.68 -11.14
N MET A 82 22.69 -12.74 -10.49
CA MET A 82 21.75 -11.63 -10.40
C MET A 82 22.34 -10.48 -9.60
N ALA A 83 22.96 -10.76 -8.45
CA ALA A 83 23.62 -9.77 -7.62
C ALA A 83 24.86 -9.20 -8.31
N SER A 84 25.63 -10.01 -9.03
CA SER A 84 26.84 -9.59 -9.74
C SER A 84 26.56 -8.78 -11.02
N GLY A 85 25.32 -8.78 -11.52
CA GLY A 85 24.94 -8.15 -12.78
C GLY A 85 25.53 -8.84 -14.04
N GLN A 86 26.04 -10.05 -13.89
CA GLN A 86 26.66 -10.82 -15.01
C GLN A 86 25.61 -11.53 -15.85
N ASN A 87 24.41 -11.74 -15.33
CA ASN A 87 23.34 -12.37 -16.08
C ASN A 87 22.79 -11.41 -17.14
N LYS A 88 23.12 -11.64 -18.42
CA LYS A 88 22.70 -10.80 -19.55
C LYS A 88 21.18 -10.66 -19.68
N SER A 89 20.41 -11.60 -19.14
CA SER A 89 18.94 -11.56 -19.14
C SER A 89 18.37 -10.50 -18.17
N TYR A 90 19.12 -10.11 -17.15
CA TYR A 90 18.72 -9.10 -16.13
C TYR A 90 19.56 -7.82 -16.17
N SER A 91 20.50 -7.69 -17.12
CA SER A 91 21.28 -6.47 -17.32
C SER A 91 20.46 -5.40 -18.06
N HIS A 92 19.22 -5.13 -17.63
CA HIS A 92 18.54 -3.94 -18.10
C HIS A 92 19.37 -2.73 -17.63
N LYS A 93 20.11 -2.13 -18.57
CA LYS A 93 20.76 -0.85 -18.32
C LYS A 93 19.65 0.18 -18.13
N PHE A 94 19.57 0.75 -16.95
CA PHE A 94 18.68 1.90 -16.74
C PHE A 94 18.95 2.96 -17.80
N SER A 95 17.89 3.65 -18.21
CA SER A 95 18.04 4.86 -19.02
C SER A 95 18.90 5.89 -18.28
N ARG A 96 19.50 6.82 -19.03
CA ARG A 96 20.28 7.92 -18.42
C ARG A 96 19.47 8.69 -17.39
N ASP A 97 18.20 8.97 -17.70
CA ASP A 97 17.29 9.68 -16.80
C ASP A 97 17.06 8.92 -15.51
N LYS A 98 16.83 7.61 -15.59
CA LYS A 98 16.66 6.76 -14.40
C LYS A 98 17.91 6.74 -13.52
N ILE A 99 19.10 6.68 -14.12
CA ILE A 99 20.37 6.75 -13.38
C ILE A 99 20.50 8.12 -12.70
N ASN A 100 20.12 9.19 -13.39
CA ASN A 100 20.15 10.54 -12.83
C ASN A 100 19.18 10.68 -11.65
N ILE A 101 17.97 10.13 -11.75
CA ILE A 101 17.01 10.08 -10.64
C ILE A 101 17.62 9.38 -9.42
N ILE A 102 18.19 8.18 -9.62
CA ILE A 102 18.81 7.42 -8.53
C ILE A 102 19.97 8.20 -7.91
N ARG A 103 20.76 8.88 -8.70
CA ARG A 103 21.92 9.67 -8.23
C ARG A 103 21.50 10.92 -7.44
N SER A 104 20.43 11.56 -7.86
CA SER A 104 19.96 12.81 -7.23
C SER A 104 19.05 12.59 -6.02
N MET A 105 18.50 11.39 -5.81
CA MET A 105 17.59 11.08 -4.73
C MET A 105 18.20 11.35 -3.35
N ASP A 106 17.50 12.12 -2.52
CA ASP A 106 17.90 12.45 -1.15
C ASP A 106 17.22 11.49 -0.15
N LEU A 107 15.96 11.12 -0.41
CA LEU A 107 15.16 10.30 0.49
C LEU A 107 14.42 9.20 -0.30
N LEU A 108 14.58 7.96 0.13
CA LEU A 108 13.78 6.83 -0.33
C LEU A 108 12.75 6.47 0.75
N VAL A 109 11.48 6.58 0.40
CA VAL A 109 10.37 6.14 1.26
C VAL A 109 9.90 4.78 0.80
N ILE A 110 9.83 3.83 1.73
CA ILE A 110 9.25 2.50 1.51
C ILE A 110 8.01 2.39 2.39
N ASP A 111 6.83 2.53 1.79
CA ASP A 111 5.56 2.35 2.50
C ASP A 111 5.17 0.87 2.54
N GLU A 112 4.39 0.47 3.56
CA GLU A 112 4.03 -0.93 3.84
C GLU A 112 5.25 -1.86 3.93
N VAL A 113 6.32 -1.40 4.58
CA VAL A 113 7.59 -2.12 4.68
C VAL A 113 7.46 -3.49 5.38
N SER A 114 6.43 -3.69 6.20
CA SER A 114 6.13 -4.98 6.82
C SER A 114 5.94 -6.12 5.82
N MET A 115 5.53 -5.81 4.59
CA MET A 115 5.36 -6.77 3.50
C MET A 115 6.62 -6.92 2.63
N VAL A 116 7.68 -6.19 2.91
CA VAL A 116 8.95 -6.24 2.16
C VAL A 116 9.85 -7.32 2.74
N ARG A 117 10.31 -8.24 1.89
CA ARG A 117 11.26 -9.28 2.29
C ARG A 117 12.66 -8.70 2.48
N ALA A 118 13.45 -9.34 3.36
CA ALA A 118 14.84 -8.98 3.63
C ALA A 118 15.70 -8.97 2.37
N ASP A 119 15.58 -10.01 1.54
CA ASP A 119 16.30 -10.15 0.28
C ASP A 119 15.93 -9.04 -0.74
N LEU A 120 14.66 -8.65 -0.79
CA LEU A 120 14.21 -7.55 -1.65
C LEU A 120 14.81 -6.20 -1.20
N LEU A 121 14.93 -5.99 0.11
CA LEU A 121 15.56 -4.78 0.64
C LEU A 121 17.06 -4.74 0.33
N ASP A 122 17.75 -5.89 0.39
CA ASP A 122 19.15 -6.01 -0.03
C ASP A 122 19.32 -5.78 -1.53
N ALA A 123 18.38 -6.28 -2.36
CA ALA A 123 18.38 -5.99 -3.80
C ALA A 123 18.25 -4.48 -4.10
N ILE A 124 17.41 -3.76 -3.34
CA ILE A 124 17.31 -2.30 -3.41
C ILE A 124 18.66 -1.65 -3.05
N SER A 125 19.28 -2.10 -1.95
CA SER A 125 20.58 -1.58 -1.53
C SER A 125 21.64 -1.77 -2.60
N ASP A 126 21.74 -2.96 -3.18
CA ASP A 126 22.75 -3.27 -4.20
C ASP A 126 22.53 -2.46 -5.48
N MET A 127 21.25 -2.24 -5.84
CA MET A 127 20.90 -1.35 -6.95
C MET A 127 21.34 0.10 -6.69
N LEU A 128 21.10 0.61 -5.50
CA LEU A 128 21.51 1.96 -5.10
C LEU A 128 23.04 2.09 -5.03
N ARG A 129 23.73 1.11 -4.44
CA ARG A 129 25.20 1.04 -4.39
C ARG A 129 25.83 1.08 -5.78
N ARG A 130 25.23 0.40 -6.76
CA ARG A 130 25.73 0.35 -8.15
C ARG A 130 25.81 1.73 -8.82
N TYR A 131 24.85 2.59 -8.55
CA TYR A 131 24.74 3.90 -9.23
C TYR A 131 25.13 5.09 -8.35
N ARG A 132 25.36 4.88 -7.05
CA ARG A 132 25.77 5.89 -6.06
C ARG A 132 27.07 5.49 -5.36
N ASP A 133 27.09 5.48 -4.04
CA ASP A 133 28.26 5.10 -3.22
C ASP A 133 28.27 3.59 -2.97
N ARG A 134 29.24 2.90 -3.56
CA ARG A 134 29.36 1.44 -3.44
C ARG A 134 29.70 0.97 -2.03
N ASN A 135 30.30 1.83 -1.21
CA ASN A 135 30.79 1.49 0.11
C ASN A 135 29.75 1.75 1.21
N LYS A 136 28.62 2.39 0.87
CA LYS A 136 27.58 2.71 1.83
C LYS A 136 26.32 1.87 1.59
N PRO A 137 25.68 1.34 2.65
CA PRO A 137 24.37 0.75 2.54
C PRO A 137 23.41 1.69 1.83
N PHE A 138 22.58 1.16 0.95
CA PHE A 138 21.63 1.93 0.14
C PHE A 138 22.27 3.08 -0.66
N GLY A 139 23.56 2.97 -0.97
CA GLY A 139 24.29 4.01 -1.69
C GLY A 139 24.36 5.34 -0.95
N GLY A 140 24.14 5.36 0.35
CA GLY A 140 24.11 6.55 1.21
C GLY A 140 22.82 7.38 1.09
N VAL A 141 21.75 6.85 0.53
CA VAL A 141 20.41 7.47 0.54
C VAL A 141 19.79 7.35 1.91
N GLN A 142 19.16 8.42 2.40
CA GLN A 142 18.38 8.36 3.62
C GLN A 142 17.10 7.52 3.39
N LEU A 143 16.73 6.68 4.36
CA LEU A 143 15.54 5.84 4.29
C LEU A 143 14.45 6.33 5.25
N LEU A 144 13.22 6.30 4.78
CA LEU A 144 12.01 6.31 5.60
C LEU A 144 11.23 5.03 5.33
N LEU A 145 11.27 4.12 6.29
CA LEU A 145 10.53 2.85 6.27
C LEU A 145 9.22 3.05 7.04
N ILE A 146 8.09 2.87 6.38
CA ILE A 146 6.76 3.04 7.01
C ILE A 146 6.06 1.68 7.02
N GLY A 147 5.56 1.25 8.18
CA GLY A 147 4.83 -0.01 8.25
C GLY A 147 4.38 -0.38 9.65
N ASP A 148 3.73 -1.52 9.74
CA ASP A 148 3.25 -2.10 11.00
C ASP A 148 3.51 -3.61 10.99
N LEU A 149 4.49 -4.05 11.78
CA LEU A 149 4.93 -5.46 11.86
C LEU A 149 3.83 -6.43 12.33
N GLN A 150 2.75 -5.94 12.91
CA GLN A 150 1.61 -6.74 13.33
C GLN A 150 0.51 -6.84 12.25
N GLN A 151 0.73 -6.19 11.09
CA GLN A 151 -0.11 -6.34 9.90
C GLN A 151 0.44 -7.44 8.98
N LEU A 152 0.18 -7.37 7.68
CA LEU A 152 0.58 -8.42 6.76
C LEU A 152 2.11 -8.57 6.72
N ALA A 153 2.55 -9.81 6.94
CA ALA A 153 3.94 -10.19 6.83
C ALA A 153 4.37 -10.35 5.36
N PRO A 154 5.68 -10.37 5.07
CA PRO A 154 6.19 -10.70 3.76
C PRO A 154 5.74 -12.09 3.33
N VAL A 155 5.36 -12.25 2.07
CA VAL A 155 5.03 -13.56 1.52
C VAL A 155 6.31 -14.19 0.94
N ALA A 156 6.72 -15.32 1.51
CA ALA A 156 7.75 -16.18 0.95
C ALA A 156 7.17 -17.57 0.75
N LYS A 157 7.20 -18.09 -0.48
CA LYS A 157 6.81 -19.47 -0.75
C LYS A 157 7.84 -20.40 -0.11
N GLU A 158 7.43 -21.63 0.20
CA GLU A 158 8.29 -22.60 0.88
C GLU A 158 9.58 -22.90 0.08
N ASP A 159 9.48 -23.04 -1.21
CA ASP A 159 10.61 -23.22 -2.12
C ASP A 159 11.55 -22.02 -2.14
N GLU A 160 11.00 -20.79 -2.18
CA GLU A 160 11.79 -19.58 -2.11
C GLU A 160 12.45 -19.41 -0.73
N TRP A 161 11.72 -19.70 0.36
CA TRP A 161 12.28 -19.61 1.70
C TRP A 161 13.38 -20.62 1.96
N ASN A 162 13.29 -21.82 1.39
CA ASN A 162 14.34 -22.81 1.49
C ASN A 162 15.70 -22.34 0.93
N LEU A 163 15.68 -21.44 -0.06
CA LEU A 163 16.88 -20.79 -0.59
C LEU A 163 17.34 -19.62 0.29
N LEU A 164 16.39 -18.83 0.80
CA LEU A 164 16.67 -17.59 1.51
C LEU A 164 17.12 -17.82 2.95
N ARG A 165 16.65 -18.87 3.64
CA ARG A 165 16.98 -19.16 5.04
C ARG A 165 18.46 -19.47 5.28
N GLU A 166 19.24 -19.77 4.24
CA GLU A 166 20.70 -19.89 4.33
C GLU A 166 21.38 -18.53 4.47
N HIS A 167 20.69 -17.45 4.12
CA HIS A 167 21.22 -16.09 4.09
C HIS A 167 20.57 -15.16 5.12
N TYR A 168 19.34 -15.43 5.55
CA TYR A 168 18.50 -14.57 6.38
C TYR A 168 17.87 -15.36 7.53
N ALA A 169 17.81 -14.78 8.73
CA ALA A 169 17.20 -15.38 9.91
C ALA A 169 15.66 -15.43 9.79
N SER A 170 15.06 -14.41 9.15
CA SER A 170 13.64 -14.36 8.85
C SER A 170 13.36 -13.67 7.51
N PRO A 171 12.15 -13.80 6.95
CA PRO A 171 11.80 -13.08 5.72
C PRO A 171 11.58 -11.57 5.93
N PHE A 172 11.51 -11.07 7.15
CA PHE A 172 11.19 -9.68 7.43
C PHE A 172 12.32 -8.72 7.04
N PHE A 173 11.95 -7.51 6.64
CA PHE A 173 12.85 -6.48 6.16
C PHE A 173 14.00 -6.16 7.12
N PHE A 174 13.77 -6.25 8.43
CA PHE A 174 14.80 -5.94 9.45
C PHE A 174 15.94 -6.96 9.51
N ASP A 175 15.79 -8.13 8.88
CA ASP A 175 16.87 -9.11 8.71
C ASP A 175 17.68 -8.89 7.41
N SER A 176 17.42 -7.79 6.69
CA SER A 176 18.27 -7.35 5.57
C SER A 176 19.70 -7.07 6.05
N LYS A 177 20.67 -7.60 5.33
CA LYS A 177 22.10 -7.38 5.61
C LYS A 177 22.48 -5.91 5.46
N ALA A 178 21.97 -5.27 4.42
CA ALA A 178 22.22 -3.85 4.18
C ALA A 178 21.62 -2.97 5.30
N LEU A 179 20.46 -3.34 5.82
CA LEU A 179 19.85 -2.60 6.92
C LEU A 179 20.62 -2.82 8.24
N SER A 180 21.14 -4.02 8.48
CA SER A 180 21.97 -4.30 9.67
C SER A 180 23.31 -3.54 9.68
N GLU A 181 23.79 -3.12 8.50
CA GLU A 181 24.97 -2.24 8.35
C GLU A 181 24.60 -0.74 8.48
N SER A 182 23.33 -0.43 8.71
CA SER A 182 22.81 0.94 8.75
C SER A 182 22.22 1.25 10.12
N ASP A 183 22.54 2.43 10.65
CA ASP A 183 21.82 2.94 11.83
C ASP A 183 20.45 3.48 11.41
N TYR A 184 19.43 3.16 12.20
CA TYR A 184 18.10 3.74 12.04
C TYR A 184 17.40 3.94 13.39
N LEU A 185 16.53 4.96 13.44
CA LEU A 185 15.66 5.23 14.56
C LEU A 185 14.30 4.59 14.35
N CYS A 186 13.79 3.87 15.34
CA CYS A 186 12.42 3.41 15.36
C CYS A 186 11.56 4.44 16.12
N ILE A 187 10.55 4.99 15.42
CA ILE A 187 9.57 5.91 16.00
C ILE A 187 8.20 5.25 15.94
N GLU A 188 7.64 4.90 17.10
CA GLU A 188 6.31 4.31 17.18
C GLU A 188 5.25 5.37 17.45
N LEU A 189 4.26 5.47 16.55
CA LEU A 189 3.09 6.32 16.72
C LEU A 189 2.07 5.62 17.62
N THR A 190 1.79 6.21 18.76
CA THR A 190 0.89 5.61 19.77
C THR A 190 -0.54 6.14 19.72
N GLN A 191 -0.75 7.35 19.18
CA GLN A 191 -2.06 7.97 19.13
C GLN A 191 -2.88 7.47 17.95
N VAL A 192 -4.04 6.88 18.23
CA VAL A 192 -4.99 6.40 17.21
C VAL A 192 -6.04 7.45 16.92
N TYR A 193 -6.26 7.77 15.64
CA TYR A 193 -7.22 8.81 15.21
C TYR A 193 -8.48 8.22 14.54
N ARG A 194 -8.43 6.96 14.10
CA ARG A 194 -9.49 6.35 13.27
C ARG A 194 -10.61 5.72 14.06
N GLN A 195 -10.34 5.20 15.25
CA GLN A 195 -11.29 4.43 16.05
C GLN A 195 -11.68 5.21 17.30
N ALA A 196 -12.99 5.34 17.55
CA ALA A 196 -13.55 6.02 18.72
C ALA A 196 -14.07 5.07 19.81
N ASP A 197 -14.25 3.77 19.50
CA ASP A 197 -14.69 2.76 20.48
C ASP A 197 -13.49 2.21 21.26
N ASP A 198 -13.35 2.65 22.50
CA ASP A 198 -12.25 2.23 23.38
C ASP A 198 -12.24 0.73 23.66
N THR A 199 -13.40 0.08 23.69
CA THR A 199 -13.50 -1.38 23.91
C THR A 199 -12.94 -2.13 22.71
N PHE A 200 -13.32 -1.71 21.51
CA PHE A 200 -12.79 -2.30 20.27
C PHE A 200 -11.29 -2.05 20.11
N VAL A 201 -10.83 -0.83 20.37
CA VAL A 201 -9.40 -0.49 20.36
C VAL A 201 -8.62 -1.36 21.34
N ARG A 202 -9.14 -1.58 22.56
CA ARG A 202 -8.50 -2.43 23.55
C ARG A 202 -8.42 -3.89 23.09
N LEU A 203 -9.50 -4.44 22.52
CA LEU A 203 -9.48 -5.80 21.96
C LEU A 203 -8.46 -5.96 20.85
N LEU A 204 -8.41 -5.03 19.90
CA LEU A 204 -7.41 -5.03 18.84
C LEU A 204 -5.98 -4.94 19.39
N ASN A 205 -5.76 -4.15 20.42
CA ASN A 205 -4.46 -4.04 21.06
C ASN A 205 -4.07 -5.34 21.78
N ASN A 206 -5.00 -5.99 22.47
CA ASN A 206 -4.76 -7.27 23.12
C ASN A 206 -4.38 -8.35 22.11
N ILE A 207 -5.07 -8.41 20.97
CA ILE A 207 -4.73 -9.32 19.87
C ILE A 207 -3.33 -9.00 19.33
N ARG A 208 -3.06 -7.73 19.03
CA ARG A 208 -1.78 -7.27 18.50
C ARG A 208 -0.59 -7.61 19.41
N GLU A 209 -0.78 -7.45 20.72
CA GLU A 209 0.26 -7.65 21.72
C GLU A 209 0.32 -9.09 22.24
N ASN A 210 -0.46 -9.99 21.64
CA ASN A 210 -0.61 -11.39 22.06
C ASN A 210 -1.01 -11.54 23.55
N ARG A 211 -1.84 -10.63 24.03
CA ARG A 211 -2.38 -10.63 25.40
C ARG A 211 -3.78 -11.24 25.43
N PHE A 212 -3.84 -12.54 25.27
CA PHE A 212 -5.11 -13.28 25.29
C PHE A 212 -5.48 -13.68 26.71
N ASP A 213 -6.12 -12.77 27.43
CA ASP A 213 -6.80 -13.14 28.68
C ASP A 213 -8.17 -13.78 28.42
N GLU A 214 -8.74 -14.41 29.44
CA GLU A 214 -10.05 -15.08 29.36
C GLU A 214 -11.16 -14.11 28.93
N ASN A 215 -11.10 -12.85 29.37
CA ASN A 215 -12.09 -11.83 29.05
C ASN A 215 -12.00 -11.43 27.56
N THR A 216 -10.80 -11.27 27.03
CA THR A 216 -10.58 -11.00 25.59
C THR A 216 -11.11 -12.14 24.73
N LEU A 217 -10.78 -13.39 25.08
CA LEU A 217 -11.28 -14.58 24.39
C LEU A 217 -12.79 -14.71 24.49
N HIS A 218 -13.36 -14.49 25.67
CA HIS A 218 -14.81 -14.53 25.88
C HIS A 218 -15.52 -13.48 25.01
N THR A 219 -15.03 -12.25 25.01
CA THR A 219 -15.61 -11.15 24.22
C THR A 219 -15.54 -11.43 22.71
N LEU A 220 -14.41 -11.97 22.22
CA LEU A 220 -14.26 -12.37 20.82
C LEU A 220 -15.21 -13.52 20.47
N ASN A 221 -15.27 -14.55 21.33
CA ASN A 221 -16.10 -15.73 21.11
C ASN A 221 -17.62 -15.43 21.12
N GLN A 222 -18.06 -14.36 21.77
CA GLN A 222 -19.45 -13.89 21.67
C GLN A 222 -19.82 -13.47 20.23
N ARG A 223 -18.84 -13.20 19.38
CA ARG A 223 -19.04 -12.89 17.96
C ARG A 223 -18.99 -14.11 17.05
N TYR A 224 -18.58 -15.27 17.57
CA TYR A 224 -18.55 -16.51 16.80
C TYR A 224 -19.96 -17.09 16.71
N ILE A 225 -20.50 -17.16 15.50
CA ILE A 225 -21.82 -17.75 15.20
C ILE A 225 -21.58 -18.85 14.16
N PRO A 226 -21.75 -20.13 14.54
CA PRO A 226 -21.63 -21.24 13.60
C PRO A 226 -22.62 -21.09 12.44
N ASN A 227 -22.16 -21.33 11.22
CA ASN A 227 -22.99 -21.23 10.00
C ASN A 227 -23.68 -19.87 9.82
N PHE A 228 -23.03 -18.81 10.24
CA PHE A 228 -23.56 -17.46 10.13
C PHE A 228 -23.97 -17.14 8.69
N LYS A 229 -25.21 -16.79 8.50
CA LYS A 229 -25.72 -16.24 7.24
C LYS A 229 -26.09 -14.79 7.49
N PRO A 230 -25.28 -13.85 6.99
CA PRO A 230 -25.58 -12.43 7.16
C PRO A 230 -26.87 -12.07 6.45
N ASN A 231 -27.65 -11.18 7.06
CA ASN A 231 -28.71 -10.51 6.35
C ASN A 231 -28.06 -9.58 5.31
N ASP A 232 -28.43 -9.72 4.05
CA ASP A 232 -27.87 -8.94 2.94
C ASP A 232 -28.07 -7.42 3.10
N LYS A 233 -28.99 -6.99 3.97
CA LYS A 233 -29.21 -5.57 4.29
C LYS A 233 -28.37 -5.05 5.45
N ALA A 234 -27.64 -5.90 6.16
CA ALA A 234 -26.94 -5.53 7.39
C ALA A 234 -25.49 -5.07 7.17
N GLY A 235 -25.03 -4.92 5.92
CA GLY A 235 -23.71 -4.36 5.60
C GLY A 235 -22.53 -5.28 5.93
N TYR A 236 -22.73 -6.57 6.15
CA TYR A 236 -21.65 -7.51 6.41
C TYR A 236 -20.77 -7.71 5.18
N ILE A 237 -19.46 -7.84 5.42
CA ILE A 237 -18.46 -8.24 4.41
C ILE A 237 -17.85 -9.58 4.80
N THR A 238 -17.41 -10.35 3.81
CA THR A 238 -16.68 -11.60 4.02
C THR A 238 -15.19 -11.37 3.75
N LEU A 239 -14.37 -11.61 4.77
CA LEU A 239 -12.91 -11.59 4.60
C LEU A 239 -12.42 -12.99 4.22
N THR A 240 -11.59 -13.09 3.20
CA THR A 240 -10.99 -14.33 2.73
C THR A 240 -9.47 -14.20 2.62
N THR A 241 -8.78 -15.32 2.62
CA THR A 241 -7.32 -15.35 2.47
C THR A 241 -6.85 -15.28 1.01
N HIS A 242 -7.76 -15.50 0.04
CA HIS A 242 -7.43 -15.58 -1.38
C HIS A 242 -8.42 -14.80 -2.24
N ASN A 243 -7.92 -14.02 -3.18
CA ASN A 243 -8.72 -13.19 -4.08
C ASN A 243 -9.74 -14.01 -4.89
N TYR A 244 -9.40 -15.23 -5.35
CA TYR A 244 -10.32 -16.07 -6.10
C TYR A 244 -11.57 -16.45 -5.29
N GLN A 245 -11.41 -16.67 -3.97
CA GLN A 245 -12.54 -16.97 -3.08
C GLN A 245 -13.45 -15.75 -2.93
N ALA A 246 -12.85 -14.56 -2.75
CA ALA A 246 -13.61 -13.32 -2.71
C ALA A 246 -14.40 -13.11 -4.02
N GLN A 247 -13.76 -13.31 -5.16
CA GLN A 247 -14.40 -13.18 -6.47
C GLN A 247 -15.53 -14.20 -6.68
N GLN A 248 -15.34 -15.46 -6.26
CA GLN A 248 -16.40 -16.47 -6.33
C GLN A 248 -17.62 -16.07 -5.47
N ILE A 249 -17.39 -15.60 -4.25
CA ILE A 249 -18.45 -15.15 -3.35
C ILE A 249 -19.18 -13.96 -3.97
N ASN A 250 -18.43 -12.96 -4.45
CA ASN A 250 -18.98 -11.76 -5.06
C ASN A 250 -19.81 -12.07 -6.31
N ASN A 251 -19.30 -12.89 -7.22
CA ASN A 251 -20.01 -13.28 -8.44
C ASN A 251 -21.32 -14.03 -8.12
N ARG A 252 -21.28 -14.96 -7.15
CA ARG A 252 -22.48 -15.67 -6.71
C ARG A 252 -23.51 -14.70 -6.13
N LYS A 253 -23.08 -13.81 -5.24
CA LYS A 253 -23.97 -12.80 -4.64
C LYS A 253 -24.54 -11.86 -5.68
N LEU A 254 -23.77 -11.43 -6.65
CA LEU A 254 -24.24 -10.61 -7.76
C LEU A 254 -25.29 -11.33 -8.62
N GLN A 255 -25.08 -12.63 -8.89
CA GLN A 255 -26.03 -13.45 -9.65
C GLN A 255 -27.37 -13.65 -8.92
N GLU A 256 -27.34 -13.77 -7.59
CA GLU A 256 -28.53 -13.91 -6.73
C GLU A 256 -29.39 -12.64 -6.75
N LEU A 257 -28.85 -11.47 -7.06
CA LEU A 257 -29.61 -10.24 -7.13
C LEU A 257 -30.50 -10.21 -8.37
N PRO A 258 -31.77 -9.74 -8.23
CA PRO A 258 -32.70 -9.60 -9.35
C PRO A 258 -32.26 -8.45 -10.29
N GLY A 259 -32.85 -8.45 -11.48
CA GLY A 259 -32.67 -7.36 -12.45
C GLY A 259 -31.44 -7.48 -13.36
N PRO A 260 -31.30 -6.55 -14.29
CA PRO A 260 -30.23 -6.55 -15.28
C PRO A 260 -28.88 -6.16 -14.65
N ALA A 261 -27.82 -6.77 -15.16
CA ALA A 261 -26.46 -6.32 -14.85
C ALA A 261 -26.05 -5.17 -15.78
N TYR A 262 -25.32 -4.22 -15.23
CA TYR A 262 -24.72 -3.11 -15.95
C TYR A 262 -23.21 -3.30 -15.96
N THR A 263 -22.61 -3.16 -17.13
CA THR A 263 -21.17 -3.34 -17.33
C THR A 263 -20.52 -1.98 -17.58
N TYR A 264 -19.49 -1.69 -16.82
CA TYR A 264 -18.69 -0.47 -16.93
C TYR A 264 -17.26 -0.83 -17.28
N LYS A 265 -16.79 -0.38 -18.43
CA LYS A 265 -15.42 -0.59 -18.84
C LYS A 265 -14.54 0.57 -18.35
N ALA A 266 -13.37 0.22 -17.81
CA ALA A 266 -12.37 1.21 -17.46
C ALA A 266 -11.83 1.92 -18.71
N GLU A 267 -11.53 3.20 -18.59
CA GLU A 267 -10.77 3.94 -19.58
C GLU A 267 -9.30 3.95 -19.15
N ILE A 268 -8.47 3.24 -19.90
CA ILE A 268 -7.04 3.11 -19.62
C ILE A 268 -6.30 3.91 -20.67
N LYS A 269 -5.46 4.85 -20.23
CA LYS A 269 -4.63 5.69 -21.10
C LYS A 269 -3.17 5.47 -20.78
N ASP A 270 -2.37 5.44 -21.82
CA ASP A 270 -0.92 5.37 -21.78
C ASP A 270 -0.41 4.18 -20.94
N ASP A 271 0.68 4.34 -20.20
CA ASP A 271 1.32 3.27 -19.47
C ASP A 271 0.71 3.07 -18.06
N PHE A 272 -0.38 2.31 -17.99
CA PHE A 272 -0.96 1.86 -16.71
C PHE A 272 -0.99 0.33 -16.68
N PRO A 273 -0.07 -0.34 -15.97
CA PRO A 273 0.08 -1.79 -16.03
C PRO A 273 -1.07 -2.53 -15.32
N ALA A 274 -1.51 -3.65 -15.91
CA ALA A 274 -2.66 -4.42 -15.43
C ALA A 274 -2.53 -4.92 -13.97
N TYR A 275 -1.32 -5.25 -13.52
CA TYR A 275 -1.09 -5.67 -12.13
C TYR A 275 -1.29 -4.55 -11.10
N SER A 276 -1.41 -3.32 -11.55
CA SER A 276 -1.65 -2.13 -10.72
C SER A 276 -3.10 -1.63 -10.78
N TYR A 277 -3.99 -2.34 -11.47
CA TYR A 277 -5.39 -1.93 -11.55
C TYR A 277 -6.01 -1.90 -10.15
N PRO A 278 -6.60 -0.76 -9.76
CA PRO A 278 -7.21 -0.61 -8.44
C PRO A 278 -8.54 -1.36 -8.32
N THR A 279 -9.18 -1.64 -9.46
CA THR A 279 -10.44 -2.39 -9.58
C THR A 279 -10.42 -3.21 -10.88
N ASP A 280 -11.46 -4.01 -11.09
CA ASP A 280 -11.61 -4.74 -12.35
C ASP A 280 -11.71 -3.78 -13.56
N GLU A 281 -11.03 -4.13 -14.65
CA GLU A 281 -11.14 -3.40 -15.92
C GLU A 281 -12.58 -3.39 -16.43
N VAL A 282 -13.27 -4.49 -16.25
CA VAL A 282 -14.69 -4.65 -16.61
C VAL A 282 -15.46 -4.89 -15.32
N LEU A 283 -16.10 -3.84 -14.84
CA LEU A 283 -16.87 -3.86 -13.60
C LEU A 283 -18.33 -4.17 -13.93
N GLU A 284 -18.87 -5.26 -13.38
CA GLU A 284 -20.27 -5.65 -13.53
C GLU A 284 -21.03 -5.38 -12.23
N LEU A 285 -22.12 -4.64 -12.30
CA LEU A 285 -22.91 -4.19 -11.15
C LEU A 285 -24.40 -4.39 -11.38
N LYS A 286 -25.13 -4.57 -10.30
CA LYS A 286 -26.62 -4.58 -10.29
C LYS A 286 -27.15 -3.63 -9.23
N GLN A 287 -28.40 -3.24 -9.39
CA GLN A 287 -29.12 -2.58 -8.32
C GLN A 287 -29.16 -3.47 -7.07
N ASP A 288 -29.16 -2.88 -5.92
CA ASP A 288 -29.09 -3.52 -4.60
C ASP A 288 -27.75 -4.22 -4.28
N ALA A 289 -26.75 -4.18 -5.18
CA ALA A 289 -25.44 -4.72 -4.87
C ALA A 289 -24.77 -3.93 -3.73
N GLN A 290 -24.16 -4.65 -2.80
CA GLN A 290 -23.31 -4.07 -1.77
C GLN A 290 -21.93 -3.78 -2.38
N VAL A 291 -21.39 -2.63 -2.08
CA VAL A 291 -20.18 -2.12 -2.69
C VAL A 291 -19.29 -1.41 -1.67
N MET A 292 -17.99 -1.36 -1.94
CA MET A 292 -17.03 -0.63 -1.11
C MET A 292 -16.27 0.39 -1.95
N PHE A 293 -16.12 1.59 -1.41
CA PHE A 293 -15.29 2.62 -2.04
C PHE A 293 -13.80 2.31 -1.82
N VAL A 294 -12.98 2.26 -2.86
CA VAL A 294 -11.53 1.97 -2.76
C VAL A 294 -10.65 3.22 -2.91
N LYS A 295 -11.26 4.40 -2.85
CA LYS A 295 -10.57 5.69 -2.88
C LYS A 295 -11.27 6.69 -1.95
N ASN A 296 -10.54 7.68 -1.46
CA ASN A 296 -11.14 8.81 -0.75
C ASN A 296 -11.77 9.78 -1.74
N ASP A 297 -12.85 10.44 -1.33
CA ASP A 297 -13.51 11.49 -2.12
C ASP A 297 -12.51 12.60 -2.48
N SER A 298 -12.32 12.81 -3.78
CA SER A 298 -11.44 13.83 -4.33
C SER A 298 -12.11 15.21 -4.47
N SER A 299 -13.45 15.28 -4.31
CA SER A 299 -14.20 16.53 -4.46
C SER A 299 -14.00 17.55 -3.33
N GLY A 300 -13.43 17.12 -2.19
CA GLY A 300 -13.29 17.93 -0.99
C GLY A 300 -14.51 17.89 -0.07
N GLU A 301 -15.64 17.38 -0.50
CA GLU A 301 -16.87 17.26 0.31
C GLU A 301 -16.81 16.12 1.35
N ARG A 302 -15.84 15.20 1.18
CA ARG A 302 -15.60 14.04 2.06
C ARG A 302 -16.82 13.13 2.23
N ARG A 303 -17.61 12.95 1.16
CA ARG A 303 -18.82 12.14 1.14
C ARG A 303 -18.52 10.65 1.41
N TYR A 304 -17.33 10.21 1.00
CA TYR A 304 -16.86 8.83 1.18
C TYR A 304 -15.34 8.78 1.40
N TYR A 305 -14.90 7.64 1.91
CA TYR A 305 -13.48 7.33 2.15
C TYR A 305 -13.19 5.89 1.68
N ASN A 306 -11.93 5.58 1.48
CA ASN A 306 -11.50 4.24 1.14
C ASN A 306 -11.89 3.23 2.23
N GLY A 307 -12.65 2.19 1.85
CA GLY A 307 -13.22 1.20 2.76
C GLY A 307 -14.66 1.50 3.21
N LYS A 308 -15.26 2.65 2.83
CA LYS A 308 -16.66 2.92 3.12
C LYS A 308 -17.54 1.97 2.32
N ILE A 309 -18.49 1.36 3.01
CA ILE A 309 -19.45 0.43 2.41
C ILE A 309 -20.76 1.16 2.12
N GLY A 310 -21.44 0.74 1.06
CA GLY A 310 -22.76 1.23 0.71
C GLY A 310 -23.51 0.23 -0.16
N ARG A 311 -24.72 0.59 -0.52
CA ARG A 311 -25.60 -0.21 -1.38
C ARG A 311 -26.03 0.60 -2.59
N ILE A 312 -26.00 0.02 -3.76
CA ILE A 312 -26.47 0.67 -4.99
C ILE A 312 -28.00 0.81 -4.92
N VAL A 313 -28.48 2.03 -4.83
CA VAL A 313 -29.93 2.34 -4.81
C VAL A 313 -30.46 2.75 -6.17
N PHE A 314 -29.56 3.20 -7.07
CA PHE A 314 -29.88 3.51 -8.46
C PHE A 314 -28.69 3.19 -9.35
N ILE A 315 -28.96 2.58 -10.50
CA ILE A 315 -27.93 2.25 -11.49
C ILE A 315 -28.47 2.41 -12.92
N SER A 316 -27.67 3.04 -13.76
CA SER A 316 -27.92 3.19 -15.20
C SER A 316 -26.58 3.24 -15.94
N PRO A 317 -26.51 3.15 -17.26
CA PRO A 317 -25.25 3.22 -18.00
C PRO A 317 -24.38 4.46 -17.70
N SER A 318 -25.00 5.55 -17.24
CA SER A 318 -24.31 6.84 -17.03
C SER A 318 -24.35 7.35 -15.59
N LYS A 319 -25.06 6.70 -14.67
CA LYS A 319 -25.21 7.19 -13.30
C LYS A 319 -25.35 6.04 -12.30
N ILE A 320 -24.60 6.12 -11.21
CA ILE A 320 -24.68 5.22 -10.07
C ILE A 320 -24.93 6.06 -8.82
N ILE A 321 -25.87 5.64 -7.98
CA ILE A 321 -26.10 6.22 -6.66
C ILE A 321 -25.96 5.11 -5.63
N VAL A 322 -25.11 5.35 -4.64
CA VAL A 322 -24.85 4.46 -3.51
C VAL A 322 -25.41 5.10 -2.25
N SER A 323 -26.23 4.39 -1.52
CA SER A 323 -26.66 4.80 -0.17
C SER A 323 -25.73 4.20 0.87
N ASP A 324 -25.25 5.02 1.80
CA ASP A 324 -24.42 4.57 2.91
C ASP A 324 -25.27 3.98 4.08
N GLU A 325 -24.59 3.51 5.12
CA GLU A 325 -25.24 2.92 6.32
C GLU A 325 -26.14 3.93 7.07
N LEU A 326 -25.94 5.21 6.88
CA LEU A 326 -26.73 6.29 7.49
C LEU A 326 -27.91 6.72 6.60
N GLY A 327 -28.03 6.13 5.42
CA GLY A 327 -29.06 6.48 4.44
C GLY A 327 -28.74 7.73 3.60
N ASN A 328 -27.48 8.19 3.59
CA ASN A 328 -27.07 9.28 2.72
C ASN A 328 -26.79 8.76 1.32
N ASP A 329 -27.41 9.37 0.33
CA ASP A 329 -27.21 9.04 -1.07
C ASP A 329 -25.99 9.76 -1.65
N ILE A 330 -25.07 8.97 -2.19
CA ILE A 330 -23.82 9.43 -2.78
C ILE A 330 -23.87 9.16 -4.29
N THR A 331 -23.90 10.22 -5.10
CA THR A 331 -23.67 10.05 -6.53
C THR A 331 -22.22 9.67 -6.78
N VAL A 332 -22.05 8.57 -7.50
CA VAL A 332 -20.72 8.01 -7.80
C VAL A 332 -20.27 8.51 -9.15
N ASP A 333 -19.15 9.20 -9.18
CA ASP A 333 -18.51 9.68 -10.39
C ASP A 333 -17.38 8.72 -10.80
N ARG A 334 -16.91 8.83 -12.04
CA ARG A 334 -15.69 8.15 -12.45
C ARG A 334 -14.50 8.79 -11.74
N GLU A 335 -13.68 7.96 -11.14
CA GLU A 335 -12.42 8.39 -10.55
C GLU A 335 -11.25 7.95 -11.40
N THR A 336 -10.18 8.73 -11.34
CA THR A 336 -8.97 8.46 -12.10
C THR A 336 -7.81 8.18 -11.13
N TRP A 337 -7.14 7.06 -11.35
CA TRP A 337 -5.87 6.75 -10.73
C TRP A 337 -4.77 7.02 -11.75
N THR A 338 -3.66 7.54 -11.28
CA THR A 338 -2.51 7.86 -12.11
C THR A 338 -1.35 6.94 -11.80
N ASN A 339 -0.72 6.41 -12.82
CA ASN A 339 0.59 5.81 -12.72
C ASN A 339 1.63 6.91 -12.86
N VAL A 340 2.47 7.10 -11.85
CA VAL A 340 3.48 8.16 -11.88
C VAL A 340 4.83 7.60 -12.31
N LYS A 341 5.56 8.38 -13.09
CA LYS A 341 6.98 8.19 -13.36
C LYS A 341 7.76 9.37 -12.80
N TYR A 342 8.95 9.09 -12.35
CA TYR A 342 9.85 10.11 -11.90
C TYR A 342 10.76 10.53 -13.06
N THR A 343 10.91 11.83 -13.26
CA THR A 343 11.81 12.44 -14.24
C THR A 343 12.69 13.47 -13.54
N ILE A 344 13.79 13.86 -14.19
CA ILE A 344 14.62 14.95 -13.72
C ILE A 344 14.38 16.15 -14.61
N ASP A 345 14.12 17.29 -14.01
CA ASP A 345 14.18 18.57 -14.70
C ASP A 345 15.64 18.86 -15.08
N GLU A 346 15.93 19.07 -16.36
CA GLU A 346 17.28 19.27 -16.86
C GLU A 346 17.93 20.55 -16.33
N ASN A 347 17.15 21.57 -15.99
CA ASN A 347 17.62 22.87 -15.54
C ASN A 347 17.87 22.89 -14.03
N THR A 348 16.88 22.44 -13.23
CA THR A 348 16.96 22.51 -11.76
C THR A 348 17.61 21.28 -11.15
N LYS A 349 17.70 20.17 -11.90
CA LYS A 349 18.12 18.85 -11.41
C LYS A 349 17.19 18.26 -10.34
N ASP A 350 15.98 18.80 -10.20
CA ASP A 350 14.97 18.30 -9.29
C ASP A 350 14.29 17.06 -9.86
N ILE A 351 13.88 16.16 -8.96
CA ILE A 351 13.04 15.03 -9.34
C ILE A 351 11.62 15.53 -9.44
N THR A 352 11.02 15.36 -10.61
CA THR A 352 9.61 15.68 -10.87
C THR A 352 8.81 14.41 -11.08
N GLU A 353 7.58 14.40 -10.58
CA GLU A 353 6.61 13.34 -10.85
C GLU A 353 5.88 13.67 -12.16
N THR A 354 5.87 12.72 -13.09
CA THR A 354 5.09 12.83 -14.34
C THR A 354 4.09 11.70 -14.41
N ILE A 355 2.87 11.99 -14.90
CA ILE A 355 1.85 10.98 -15.10
C ILE A 355 2.23 10.15 -16.32
N ALA A 356 2.51 8.86 -16.11
CA ALA A 356 2.85 7.92 -17.17
C ALA A 356 1.63 7.29 -17.83
N GLY A 357 0.54 7.20 -17.09
CA GLY A 357 -0.71 6.64 -17.56
C GLY A 357 -1.82 6.83 -16.54
N SER A 358 -3.04 6.56 -16.94
CA SER A 358 -4.20 6.66 -16.07
C SER A 358 -5.17 5.52 -16.27
N PHE A 359 -5.85 5.18 -15.17
CA PHE A 359 -6.95 4.22 -15.13
C PHE A 359 -8.19 4.96 -14.58
N SER A 360 -9.23 5.11 -15.38
CA SER A 360 -10.47 5.74 -14.97
C SER A 360 -11.59 4.72 -14.96
N GLN A 361 -12.24 4.56 -13.82
CA GLN A 361 -13.39 3.66 -13.65
C GLN A 361 -14.44 4.36 -12.80
N TYR A 362 -15.71 3.96 -12.94
CA TYR A 362 -16.68 4.28 -11.92
C TYR A 362 -16.13 3.82 -10.59
N LEU A 363 -16.25 4.69 -9.63
CA LEU A 363 -15.62 4.59 -8.35
C LEU A 363 -15.70 3.17 -7.87
N SER A 364 -14.59 2.55 -7.99
CA SER A 364 -14.12 1.45 -7.21
C SER A 364 -15.19 0.83 -6.32
N LEU A 365 -16.10 0.17 -6.97
CA LEU A 365 -17.06 -0.65 -6.27
C LEU A 365 -16.59 -2.08 -6.46
N ILE A 366 -15.74 -2.54 -5.56
CA ILE A 366 -15.52 -3.97 -5.43
C ILE A 366 -16.78 -4.53 -4.80
N HIS A 367 -17.38 -5.56 -5.43
CA HIS A 367 -18.38 -6.37 -4.75
C HIS A 367 -17.77 -6.92 -3.48
N ILE A 368 -18.50 -6.82 -2.42
CA ILE A 368 -18.07 -7.38 -1.14
C ILE A 368 -19.09 -8.40 -0.68
#